data_d9af27eb2ffa635cb4a23c9586b8f45f
#
_entry.id   d9af27eb2ffa635cb4a23c9586b8f45f
#
_cell.length_a   1.000
_cell.length_b   1.000
_cell.length_c   1.000
_cell.angle_alpha   90.00
_cell.angle_beta   90.00
_cell.angle_gamma   90.00
#
_symmetry.space_group_name_H-M   'P 1'
#
loop_
_entity.id
_entity.type
_entity.pdbx_description
1 polymer ?
#
loop_
_entity_poly.entity_id
_entity_poly.type
_entity_poly.pdbx_seq_one_letter_code
_entity_poly.pdbx_strand_id
1 'polypeptide(L)' 'MPSGTVKWFNDTKGFGFIAPDDGGKDIFVHQTEVQAEGFRSLAEGDRVEFEVAQDSKGRKAKKVVKI' A
#
# COMPACT_ATOMS: atom_id res chain seq x y z
N MET A 1 -5.55 6.00 11.32
CA MET A 1 -5.04 5.82 9.95
C MET A 1 -5.87 4.77 9.22
N PRO A 2 -6.14 4.96 7.93
CA PRO A 2 -6.84 3.93 7.17
C PRO A 2 -6.05 2.63 7.16
N SER A 3 -6.76 1.54 6.99
CA SER A 3 -6.13 0.23 6.89
C SER A 3 -6.71 -0.54 5.70
N GLY A 4 -6.00 -1.56 5.29
CA GLY A 4 -6.44 -2.38 4.17
C GLY A 4 -5.62 -3.65 4.06
N THR A 5 -5.88 -4.40 2.99
CA THR A 5 -5.19 -5.65 2.69
C THR A 5 -4.48 -5.51 1.36
N VAL A 6 -3.23 -5.94 1.31
CA VAL A 6 -2.46 -5.91 0.06
C VAL A 6 -3.10 -6.88 -0.92
N LYS A 7 -3.51 -6.36 -2.07
CA LYS A 7 -4.11 -7.14 -3.13
C LYS A 7 -3.04 -7.89 -3.90
N TRP A 8 -1.98 -7.19 -4.27
CA TRP A 8 -0.77 -7.77 -4.85
C TRP A 8 0.35 -6.74 -4.79
N PHE A 9 1.57 -7.22 -4.86
CA PHE A 9 2.74 -6.35 -4.86
C PHE A 9 3.83 -7.00 -5.72
N ASN A 10 4.45 -6.21 -6.58
CA ASN A 10 5.52 -6.68 -7.46
C ASN A 10 6.85 -6.13 -6.98
N ASP A 11 7.66 -6.99 -6.38
CA ASP A 11 8.96 -6.59 -5.82
C ASP A 11 9.93 -6.11 -6.90
N THR A 12 9.84 -6.70 -8.07
CA THR A 12 10.73 -6.36 -9.19
C THR A 12 10.45 -4.94 -9.70
N LYS A 13 9.18 -4.62 -9.86
CA LYS A 13 8.76 -3.29 -10.32
C LYS A 13 8.65 -2.29 -9.18
N GLY A 14 8.50 -2.78 -7.95
CA GLY A 14 8.47 -1.93 -6.77
C GLY A 14 7.14 -1.25 -6.48
N PHE A 15 6.02 -1.82 -6.92
CA PHE A 15 4.71 -1.25 -6.63
C PHE A 15 3.63 -2.32 -6.53
N GLY A 16 2.49 -1.91 -6.03
CA GLY A 16 1.34 -2.80 -5.90
C GLY A 16 0.08 -2.03 -5.57
N PHE A 17 -0.93 -2.75 -5.14
CA PHE A 17 -2.22 -2.17 -4.78
C PHE A 17 -2.72 -2.71 -3.46
N ILE A 18 -3.41 -1.85 -2.71
CA ILE A 18 -4.04 -2.17 -1.45
C ILE A 18 -5.54 -2.04 -1.62
N ALA A 19 -6.27 -3.05 -1.16
CA ALA A 19 -7.73 -2.99 -1.07
C ALA A 19 -8.10 -2.36 0.27
N PRO A 20 -8.63 -1.12 0.27
CA PRO A 20 -8.93 -0.44 1.54
C PRO A 20 -10.11 -1.10 2.24
N ASP A 21 -10.08 -1.07 3.58
CA ASP A 21 -11.15 -1.69 4.38
C ASP A 21 -12.50 -1.01 4.22
N ASP A 22 -12.51 0.24 3.77
CA ASP A 22 -13.77 0.97 3.57
C ASP A 22 -14.54 0.53 2.33
N GLY A 23 -14.02 -0.40 1.57
CA GLY A 23 -14.67 -0.89 0.36
C GLY A 23 -14.45 -0.04 -0.87
N GLY A 24 -13.62 0.99 -0.79
CA GLY A 24 -13.31 1.86 -1.93
C GLY A 24 -12.43 1.18 -2.96
N LYS A 25 -12.06 1.94 -3.97
CA LYS A 25 -11.19 1.45 -5.04
C LYS A 25 -9.79 1.12 -4.52
N ASP A 26 -9.11 0.20 -5.19
CA ASP A 26 -7.74 -0.15 -4.86
C ASP A 26 -6.86 1.09 -4.84
N ILE A 27 -5.93 1.12 -3.89
CA ILE A 27 -5.04 2.26 -3.69
C ILE A 27 -3.63 1.85 -4.09
N PHE A 28 -3.02 2.63 -4.97
CA PHE A 28 -1.65 2.38 -5.43
C PHE A 28 -0.67 2.58 -4.29
N VAL A 29 0.33 1.69 -4.21
CA VAL A 29 1.42 1.82 -3.25
C VAL A 29 2.75 1.57 -3.96
N HIS A 30 3.73 2.44 -3.69
CA HIS A 30 5.09 2.29 -4.22
C HIS A 30 6.02 1.86 -3.08
N GLN A 31 7.06 1.09 -3.42
CA GLN A 31 7.99 0.56 -2.42
C GLN A 31 8.62 1.65 -1.55
N THR A 32 8.80 2.84 -2.10
CA THR A 32 9.38 3.96 -1.33
C THR A 32 8.49 4.42 -0.19
N GLU A 33 7.20 4.08 -0.23
CA GLU A 33 6.25 4.45 0.80
C GLU A 33 6.05 3.36 1.84
N VAL A 34 6.67 2.20 1.66
CA VAL A 34 6.58 1.10 2.62
C VAL A 34 7.62 1.33 3.71
N GLN A 35 7.17 1.50 4.94
CA GLN A 35 8.04 1.72 6.08
C GLN A 35 8.26 0.40 6.80
N ALA A 36 9.33 -0.29 6.41
CA ALA A 36 9.71 -1.55 7.03
C ALA A 36 11.22 -1.62 7.11
N GLU A 37 11.74 -2.25 8.16
CA GLU A 37 13.15 -2.52 8.26
C GLU A 37 13.52 -3.61 7.27
N GLY A 38 14.63 -3.42 6.57
CA GLY A 38 15.07 -4.38 5.57
C GLY A 38 14.30 -4.26 4.27
N PHE A 39 13.62 -5.30 3.87
CA PHE A 39 12.90 -5.31 2.60
C PHE A 39 11.66 -4.45 2.64
N ARG A 40 11.55 -3.56 1.65
CA ARG A 40 10.36 -2.72 1.48
C ARG A 40 9.42 -3.42 0.50
N SER A 41 8.98 -4.60 0.89
CA SER A 41 8.06 -5.37 0.06
C SER A 41 6.84 -5.78 0.87
N LEU A 42 5.77 -6.01 0.15
CA LEU A 42 4.51 -6.47 0.72
C LEU A 42 4.13 -7.78 0.04
N ALA A 43 3.40 -8.62 0.76
CA ALA A 43 2.91 -9.86 0.21
C ALA A 43 1.40 -9.80 0.08
N GLU A 44 0.86 -10.53 -0.90
CA GLU A 44 -0.59 -10.64 -1.08
C GLU A 44 -1.23 -11.11 0.23
N GLY A 45 -2.26 -10.39 0.66
CA GLY A 45 -2.98 -10.72 1.89
C GLY A 45 -2.45 -10.04 3.14
N ASP A 46 -1.32 -9.33 3.07
CA ASP A 46 -0.80 -8.61 4.22
C ASP A 46 -1.75 -7.51 4.66
N ARG A 47 -1.90 -7.37 5.97
CA ARG A 47 -2.66 -6.26 6.54
C ARG A 47 -1.73 -5.07 6.77
N VAL A 48 -2.19 -3.89 6.37
CA VAL A 48 -1.36 -2.68 6.47
C VAL A 48 -2.19 -1.50 6.93
N GLU A 49 -1.51 -0.53 7.56
CA GLU A 49 -2.04 0.80 7.80
C GLU A 49 -1.27 1.78 6.92
N PHE A 50 -1.94 2.83 6.51
CA PHE A 50 -1.33 3.78 5.57
C PHE A 50 -2.05 5.13 5.63
N GLU A 51 -1.40 6.15 5.07
CA GLU A 51 -2.05 7.44 4.83
C GLU A 51 -2.42 7.52 3.36
N VAL A 52 -3.56 8.16 3.07
CA VAL A 52 -4.03 8.34 1.70
C VAL A 52 -3.60 9.71 1.22
N ALA A 53 -2.89 9.75 0.10
CA ALA A 53 -2.57 10.98 -0.59
C ALA A 53 -3.25 11.00 -1.95
N GLN A 54 -3.77 12.14 -2.35
CA GLN A 54 -4.42 12.29 -3.64
C GLN A 54 -3.58 13.19 -4.53
N ASP A 55 -3.37 12.76 -5.77
CA ASP A 55 -2.66 13.56 -6.76
C ASP A 55 -3.43 13.52 -8.08
N SER A 56 -2.82 14.05 -9.16
CA SER A 56 -3.48 14.12 -10.46
C SER A 56 -3.81 12.75 -11.05
N LYS A 57 -3.15 11.69 -10.58
CA LYS A 57 -3.37 10.32 -11.06
C LYS A 57 -4.34 9.53 -10.20
N GLY A 58 -4.82 10.11 -9.09
CA GLY A 58 -5.72 9.45 -8.18
C GLY A 58 -5.13 9.30 -6.79
N ARG A 59 -5.65 8.36 -6.01
CA ARG A 59 -5.21 8.15 -4.64
C ARG A 59 -4.04 7.17 -4.59
N LYS A 60 -3.11 7.43 -3.67
CA LYS A 60 -2.01 6.52 -3.42
C LYS A 60 -1.74 6.43 -1.92
N ALA A 61 -1.16 5.32 -1.50
CA ALA A 61 -0.83 5.08 -0.09
C ALA A 61 0.54 5.65 0.23
N LYS A 62 0.64 6.25 1.41
CA LYS A 62 1.90 6.75 1.96
C LYS A 62 2.10 6.22 3.36
N LYS A 63 3.34 6.13 3.80
CA LYS A 63 3.69 5.69 5.15
C LYS A 63 3.04 4.35 5.47
N VAL A 64 3.17 3.40 4.55
CA VAL A 64 2.55 2.08 4.70
C VAL A 64 3.34 1.26 5.71
N VAL A 65 2.65 0.73 6.71
CA VAL A 65 3.26 -0.13 7.72
C VAL A 65 2.43 -1.40 7.85
N LYS A 66 3.10 -2.52 8.05
CA LYS A 66 2.41 -3.78 8.32
C LYS A 66 1.87 -3.80 9.75
N ILE A 67 0.70 -4.35 9.92
CA ILE A 67 0.09 -4.53 11.24
C ILE A 67 -0.05 -5.99 11.61
#